data_8a275710a13c734cb860c26b21909ff9
#
_entry.id   8a275710a13c734cb860c26b21909ff9
#
_cell.length_a   1.000
_cell.length_b   1.000
_cell.length_c   1.000
_cell.angle_alpha   90.00
_cell.angle_beta   90.00
_cell.angle_gamma   90.00
#
_symmetry.space_group_name_H-M   'P 1'
#
loop_
_entity.id
_entity.type
_entity.pdbx_description
1 polymer ?
#
loop_
_entity_poly.entity_id
_entity_poly.type
_entity_poly.pdbx_seq_one_letter_code
_entity_poly.pdbx_strand_id
1 'polypeptide(L)'
;MNFDATDIRLLDLLQTDASLSNQDLAERAHTSPATALRRVRRLVDDGVIERRVALLDPHKLAVGLTALVEIALDRQGAEHLQAFEERAVADAAVQQCYRVSPGPDFMLVLHVADMAAYQLLVQRLFTQDANVRNVKAFFSVKRAKFDPRIRLSPPA
;
A
#
# COMPACT_ATOMS: atom_id res chain seq x y z
N MET A 1 -2.07 0.10 -21.71
CA MET A 1 -3.48 0.42 -21.38
C MET A 1 -3.64 1.92 -21.62
N ASN A 2 -4.62 2.35 -22.39
CA ASN A 2 -4.82 3.78 -22.67
C ASN A 2 -6.10 4.24 -21.94
N PHE A 3 -5.98 5.21 -21.03
CA PHE A 3 -7.11 5.79 -20.30
C PHE A 3 -7.53 7.09 -20.97
N ASP A 4 -8.81 7.22 -21.26
CA ASP A 4 -9.35 8.49 -21.74
C ASP A 4 -9.66 9.46 -20.58
N ALA A 5 -10.02 10.70 -20.92
CA ALA A 5 -10.30 11.74 -19.93
C ALA A 5 -11.45 11.36 -18.96
N THR A 6 -12.38 10.52 -19.39
CA THR A 6 -13.47 10.04 -18.52
C THR A 6 -12.97 9.00 -17.54
N ASP A 7 -12.10 8.07 -17.96
CA ASP A 7 -11.48 7.10 -17.06
C ASP A 7 -10.66 7.80 -15.97
N ILE A 8 -9.86 8.81 -16.35
CA ILE A 8 -9.08 9.61 -15.40
C ILE A 8 -9.99 10.28 -14.37
N ARG A 9 -11.08 10.95 -14.81
CA ARG A 9 -12.03 11.58 -13.88
C ARG A 9 -12.67 10.58 -12.93
N LEU A 10 -13.08 9.41 -13.43
CA LEU A 10 -13.65 8.35 -12.59
C LEU A 10 -12.65 7.85 -11.54
N LEU A 11 -11.40 7.63 -11.95
CA LEU A 11 -10.33 7.20 -11.03
C LEU A 11 -10.02 8.27 -9.98
N ASP A 12 -9.92 9.55 -10.35
CA ASP A 12 -9.67 10.65 -9.41
C ASP A 12 -10.80 10.80 -8.38
N LEU A 13 -12.05 10.67 -8.81
CA LEU A 13 -13.20 10.70 -7.91
C LEU A 13 -13.17 9.52 -6.94
N LEU A 14 -12.94 8.31 -7.44
CA LEU A 14 -12.90 7.10 -6.62
C LEU A 14 -11.73 7.04 -5.64
N GLN A 15 -10.57 7.62 -5.99
CA GLN A 15 -9.45 7.78 -5.07
C GLN A 15 -9.76 8.76 -3.93
N THR A 16 -10.65 9.73 -4.17
CA THR A 16 -11.04 10.73 -3.17
C THR A 16 -12.17 10.23 -2.30
N ASP A 17 -13.20 9.64 -2.90
CA ASP A 17 -14.37 9.11 -2.22
C ASP A 17 -14.94 7.90 -2.95
N ALA A 18 -14.59 6.70 -2.47
CA ALA A 18 -15.07 5.45 -3.04
C ALA A 18 -16.50 5.09 -2.62
N SER A 19 -17.15 5.89 -1.76
CA SER A 19 -18.53 5.69 -1.29
C SER A 19 -19.58 6.32 -2.22
N LEU A 20 -19.15 7.11 -3.22
CA LEU A 20 -20.05 7.74 -4.17
C LEU A 20 -20.98 6.71 -4.85
N SER A 21 -22.28 7.06 -4.92
CA SER A 21 -23.22 6.29 -5.73
C SER A 21 -22.84 6.33 -7.21
N ASN A 22 -23.30 5.33 -7.98
CA ASN A 22 -23.03 5.34 -9.42
C ASN A 22 -23.63 6.58 -10.13
N GLN A 23 -24.71 7.12 -9.61
CA GLN A 23 -25.35 8.34 -10.13
C GLN A 23 -24.48 9.56 -9.86
N ASP A 24 -24.04 9.76 -8.60
CA ASP A 24 -23.15 10.88 -8.23
C ASP A 24 -21.81 10.82 -8.97
N LEU A 25 -21.26 9.60 -9.09
CA LEU A 25 -20.02 9.37 -9.83
C LEU A 25 -20.15 9.76 -11.32
N ALA A 26 -21.26 9.35 -11.95
CA ALA A 26 -21.53 9.68 -13.35
C ALA A 26 -21.70 11.18 -13.57
N GLU A 27 -22.46 11.85 -12.70
CA GLU A 27 -22.67 13.29 -12.74
C GLU A 27 -21.35 14.06 -12.62
N ARG A 28 -20.54 13.75 -11.59
CA ARG A 28 -19.24 14.40 -11.36
C ARG A 28 -18.21 14.08 -12.45
N ALA A 29 -18.29 12.90 -13.08
CA ALA A 29 -17.43 12.53 -14.20
C ALA A 29 -17.93 13.04 -15.56
N HIS A 30 -19.07 13.75 -15.59
CA HIS A 30 -19.74 14.25 -16.81
C HIS A 30 -20.03 13.12 -17.81
N THR A 31 -20.68 12.06 -17.35
CA THR A 31 -21.05 10.90 -18.18
C THR A 31 -22.40 10.32 -17.75
N SER A 32 -22.92 9.32 -18.47
CA SER A 32 -24.15 8.64 -18.06
C SER A 32 -23.89 7.56 -16.98
N PRO A 33 -24.88 7.27 -16.09
CA PRO A 33 -24.74 6.21 -15.10
C PRO A 33 -24.39 4.84 -15.69
N ALA A 34 -24.96 4.49 -16.83
CA ALA A 34 -24.64 3.24 -17.51
C ALA A 34 -23.16 3.20 -18.01
N THR A 35 -22.68 4.32 -18.53
CA THR A 35 -21.28 4.45 -18.95
C THR A 35 -20.32 4.40 -17.76
N ALA A 36 -20.61 5.13 -16.68
CA ALA A 36 -19.79 5.12 -15.47
C ALA A 36 -19.68 3.68 -14.91
N LEU A 37 -20.83 3.00 -14.74
CA LEU A 37 -20.86 1.62 -14.23
C LEU A 37 -20.01 0.66 -15.06
N ARG A 38 -20.19 0.69 -16.40
CA ARG A 38 -19.44 -0.17 -17.32
C ARG A 38 -17.94 0.10 -17.27
N ARG A 39 -17.53 1.38 -17.21
CA ARG A 39 -16.13 1.77 -17.15
C ARG A 39 -15.49 1.38 -15.83
N VAL A 40 -16.15 1.63 -14.70
CA VAL A 40 -15.65 1.24 -13.39
C VAL A 40 -15.50 -0.28 -13.27
N ARG A 41 -16.46 -1.06 -13.78
CA ARG A 41 -16.31 -2.52 -13.84
C ARG A 41 -15.08 -2.93 -14.62
N ARG A 42 -14.89 -2.38 -15.83
CA ARG A 42 -13.71 -2.65 -16.64
C ARG A 42 -12.41 -2.32 -15.86
N LEU A 43 -12.34 -1.14 -15.20
CA LEU A 43 -11.15 -0.74 -14.43
C LEU A 43 -10.85 -1.67 -13.24
N VAL A 44 -11.88 -2.28 -12.65
CA VAL A 44 -11.75 -3.34 -11.64
C VAL A 44 -11.29 -4.65 -12.27
N ASP A 45 -11.93 -5.08 -13.35
CA ASP A 45 -11.62 -6.35 -14.04
C ASP A 45 -10.20 -6.34 -14.63
N ASP A 46 -9.76 -5.18 -15.12
CA ASP A 46 -8.39 -4.94 -15.61
C ASP A 46 -7.34 -4.79 -14.48
N GLY A 47 -7.76 -4.83 -13.20
CA GLY A 47 -6.87 -4.68 -12.04
C GLY A 47 -6.34 -3.27 -11.80
N VAL A 48 -6.86 -2.25 -12.50
CA VAL A 48 -6.48 -0.83 -12.29
C VAL A 48 -7.00 -0.33 -10.94
N ILE A 49 -8.20 -0.75 -10.57
CA ILE A 49 -8.74 -0.57 -9.22
C ILE A 49 -8.53 -1.90 -8.50
N GLU A 50 -7.49 -1.96 -7.69
CA GLU A 50 -7.13 -3.18 -6.95
C GLU A 50 -8.19 -3.55 -5.90
N ARG A 51 -8.64 -2.55 -5.13
CA ARG A 51 -9.67 -2.71 -4.07
C ARG A 51 -10.22 -1.36 -3.61
N ARG A 52 -11.34 -1.41 -2.92
CA ARG A 52 -11.93 -0.25 -2.23
C ARG A 52 -11.87 -0.50 -0.73
N VAL A 53 -11.32 0.46 0.01
CA VAL A 53 -11.12 0.35 1.46
C VAL A 53 -11.53 1.64 2.16
N ALA A 54 -11.94 1.53 3.43
CA ALA A 54 -12.03 2.67 4.32
C ALA A 54 -10.66 2.90 4.98
N LEU A 55 -10.17 4.12 4.93
CA LEU A 55 -8.96 4.51 5.64
C LEU A 55 -9.33 4.90 7.08
N LEU A 56 -8.71 4.23 8.04
CA LEU A 56 -8.94 4.49 9.46
C LEU A 56 -7.87 5.43 10.01
N ASP A 57 -8.26 6.26 10.97
CA ASP A 57 -7.31 7.09 11.73
C ASP A 57 -6.81 6.31 12.95
N PRO A 58 -5.56 5.84 12.96
CA PRO A 58 -5.01 5.05 14.06
C PRO A 58 -4.90 5.86 15.35
N HIS A 59 -4.79 7.19 15.29
CA HIS A 59 -4.76 8.04 16.49
C HIS A 59 -6.11 8.05 17.21
N LYS A 60 -7.21 8.03 16.45
CA LYS A 60 -8.57 7.96 17.04
C LYS A 60 -8.90 6.59 17.61
N LEU A 61 -8.27 5.55 17.09
CA LEU A 61 -8.44 4.18 17.58
C LEU A 61 -7.51 3.88 18.78
N ALA A 62 -6.56 4.78 19.07
CA ALA A 62 -5.55 4.62 20.12
C ALA A 62 -4.81 3.28 20.03
N VAL A 63 -4.57 2.78 18.82
CA VAL A 63 -3.94 1.47 18.60
C VAL A 63 -2.62 1.60 17.89
N GLY A 64 -1.64 0.91 18.43
CA GLY A 64 -0.43 0.51 17.76
C GLY A 64 0.63 1.58 17.58
N LEU A 65 1.76 1.10 17.10
CA LEU A 65 2.88 1.91 16.66
C LEU A 65 3.25 1.54 15.22
N THR A 66 3.73 2.52 14.49
CA THR A 66 4.22 2.34 13.12
C THR A 66 5.74 2.35 13.14
N ALA A 67 6.35 1.34 12.53
CA ALA A 67 7.79 1.27 12.32
C ALA A 67 8.11 1.28 10.82
N LEU A 68 9.12 2.06 10.45
CA LEU A 68 9.75 2.01 9.14
C LEU A 68 11.05 1.21 9.30
N VAL A 69 11.20 0.15 8.53
CA VAL A 69 12.29 -0.81 8.74
C VAL A 69 13.08 -1.01 7.46
N GLU A 70 14.39 -0.78 7.55
CA GLU A 70 15.37 -1.11 6.52
C GLU A 70 15.88 -2.53 6.76
N ILE A 71 15.89 -3.35 5.71
CA ILE A 71 16.40 -4.72 5.72
C ILE A 71 17.52 -4.84 4.70
N ALA A 72 18.66 -5.35 5.14
CA ALA A 72 19.74 -5.76 4.25
C ALA A 72 19.97 -7.27 4.39
N LEU A 73 20.10 -7.95 3.25
CA LEU A 73 20.37 -9.38 3.16
C LEU A 73 21.85 -9.64 2.91
N ASP A 74 22.34 -10.80 3.35
CA ASP A 74 23.69 -11.26 3.00
C ASP A 74 23.78 -11.73 1.55
N ARG A 75 22.76 -12.47 1.10
CA ARG A 75 22.65 -12.99 -0.27
C ARG A 75 21.55 -12.28 -1.00
N GLN A 76 21.90 -11.62 -2.11
CA GLN A 76 21.01 -10.77 -2.90
C GLN A 76 20.64 -11.43 -4.26
N GLY A 77 20.81 -12.75 -4.41
CA GLY A 77 20.29 -13.48 -5.55
C GLY A 77 18.77 -13.37 -5.65
N ALA A 78 18.22 -13.45 -6.85
CA ALA A 78 16.79 -13.26 -7.11
C ALA A 78 15.90 -14.16 -6.22
N GLU A 79 16.31 -15.42 -6.03
CA GLU A 79 15.64 -16.40 -5.19
C GLU A 79 15.62 -15.99 -3.71
N HIS A 80 16.69 -15.39 -3.21
CA HIS A 80 16.78 -14.94 -1.81
C HIS A 80 15.93 -13.70 -1.55
N LEU A 81 15.96 -12.75 -2.49
CA LEU A 81 15.12 -11.56 -2.43
C LEU A 81 13.63 -11.94 -2.48
N GLN A 82 13.26 -12.84 -3.39
CA GLN A 82 11.87 -13.30 -3.49
C GLN A 82 11.42 -14.06 -2.23
N ALA A 83 12.24 -14.95 -1.71
CA ALA A 83 11.91 -15.70 -0.50
C ALA A 83 11.69 -14.81 0.73
N PHE A 84 12.48 -13.75 0.88
CA PHE A 84 12.25 -12.77 1.94
C PHE A 84 10.95 -11.99 1.70
N GLU A 85 10.72 -11.50 0.48
CA GLU A 85 9.53 -10.75 0.09
C GLU A 85 8.25 -11.53 0.38
N GLU A 86 8.18 -12.81 -0.04
CA GLU A 86 7.02 -13.68 0.19
C GLU A 86 6.70 -13.84 1.67
N ARG A 87 7.72 -13.99 2.53
CA ARG A 87 7.50 -14.07 3.98
C ARG A 87 7.06 -12.74 4.57
N ALA A 88 7.66 -11.64 4.12
CA ALA A 88 7.32 -10.31 4.60
C ALA A 88 5.86 -9.95 4.27
N VAL A 89 5.43 -10.16 3.02
CA VAL A 89 4.05 -9.81 2.61
C VAL A 89 2.99 -10.75 3.19
N ALA A 90 3.37 -11.94 3.64
CA ALA A 90 2.45 -12.87 4.32
C ALA A 90 2.16 -12.46 5.79
N ASP A 91 2.98 -11.60 6.39
CA ASP A 91 2.78 -11.14 7.77
C ASP A 91 1.78 -9.97 7.83
N ALA A 92 0.70 -10.15 8.58
CA ALA A 92 -0.38 -9.15 8.68
C ALA A 92 0.07 -7.80 9.26
N ALA A 93 1.17 -7.76 10.02
CA ALA A 93 1.72 -6.53 10.55
C ALA A 93 2.52 -5.72 9.51
N VAL A 94 2.88 -6.32 8.38
CA VAL A 94 3.54 -5.65 7.26
C VAL A 94 2.48 -4.98 6.40
N GLN A 95 2.38 -3.66 6.51
CA GLN A 95 1.44 -2.88 5.71
C GLN A 95 1.98 -2.56 4.31
N GLN A 96 3.30 -2.38 4.19
CA GLN A 96 3.97 -2.09 2.92
C GLN A 96 5.33 -2.77 2.88
N CYS A 97 5.69 -3.29 1.72
CA CYS A 97 6.98 -3.91 1.44
C CYS A 97 7.49 -3.39 0.10
N TYR A 98 8.63 -2.72 0.12
CA TYR A 98 9.28 -2.19 -1.08
C TYR A 98 10.66 -2.82 -1.23
N ARG A 99 10.96 -3.37 -2.40
CA ARG A 99 12.33 -3.67 -2.82
C ARG A 99 12.94 -2.38 -3.33
N VAL A 100 14.10 -1.98 -2.83
CA VAL A 100 14.70 -0.66 -3.10
C VAL A 100 16.13 -0.78 -3.60
N SER A 101 16.63 0.27 -4.27
CA SER A 101 18.01 0.40 -4.74
C SER A 101 18.27 1.88 -5.09
N PRO A 102 19.46 2.45 -4.75
CA PRO A 102 20.50 1.90 -3.88
C PRO A 102 20.13 1.99 -2.40
N GLY A 103 20.80 1.21 -1.56
CA GLY A 103 20.61 1.24 -0.10
C GLY A 103 20.35 -0.15 0.47
N PRO A 104 19.43 -0.28 1.43
CA PRO A 104 18.97 -1.59 1.90
C PRO A 104 18.29 -2.36 0.77
N ASP A 105 18.07 -3.67 0.96
CA ASP A 105 17.37 -4.49 -0.04
C ASP A 105 15.85 -4.25 0.02
N PHE A 106 15.32 -4.01 1.25
CA PHE A 106 13.90 -3.74 1.45
C PHE A 106 13.65 -2.59 2.43
N MET A 107 12.55 -1.89 2.18
CA MET A 107 11.91 -0.96 3.08
C MET A 107 10.53 -1.48 3.44
N LEU A 108 10.28 -1.68 4.74
CA LEU A 108 8.99 -2.14 5.24
C LEU A 108 8.30 -1.01 6.04
N VAL A 109 6.98 -0.94 5.92
CA VAL A 109 6.13 -0.20 6.86
C VAL A 109 5.35 -1.22 7.66
N LEU A 110 5.60 -1.25 8.96
CA LEU A 110 4.97 -2.16 9.90
C LEU A 110 3.99 -1.40 10.78
N HIS A 111 2.88 -2.07 11.12
CA HIS A 111 1.97 -1.58 12.16
C HIS A 111 1.69 -2.69 13.16
N VAL A 112 2.04 -2.46 14.41
CA VAL A 112 1.93 -3.42 15.51
C VAL A 112 1.25 -2.79 16.72
N ALA A 113 0.66 -3.61 17.58
CA ALA A 113 -0.09 -3.12 18.75
C ALA A 113 0.78 -2.33 19.73
N ASP A 114 1.99 -2.83 19.98
CA ASP A 114 2.94 -2.27 20.95
C ASP A 114 4.37 -2.74 20.67
N MET A 115 5.31 -2.36 21.53
CA MET A 115 6.71 -2.74 21.43
C MET A 115 6.92 -4.24 21.63
N ALA A 116 6.12 -4.91 22.46
CA ALA A 116 6.23 -6.35 22.67
C ALA A 116 5.83 -7.12 21.40
N ALA A 117 4.75 -6.70 20.74
CA ALA A 117 4.34 -7.24 19.44
C ALA A 117 5.41 -7.00 18.36
N TYR A 118 6.08 -5.83 18.37
CA TYR A 118 7.20 -5.55 17.48
C TYR A 118 8.37 -6.51 17.72
N GLN A 119 8.76 -6.75 18.96
CA GLN A 119 9.85 -7.69 19.30
C GLN A 119 9.56 -9.12 18.84
N LEU A 120 8.31 -9.58 19.00
CA LEU A 120 7.89 -10.90 18.49
C LEU A 120 7.95 -10.96 16.94
N LEU A 121 7.57 -9.89 16.27
CA LEU A 121 7.69 -9.79 14.82
C LEU A 121 9.17 -9.86 14.38
N VAL A 122 10.04 -9.08 15.01
CA VAL A 122 11.49 -9.09 14.72
C VAL A 122 12.06 -10.50 14.85
N GLN A 123 11.69 -11.21 15.92
CA GLN A 123 12.19 -12.56 16.13
C GLN A 123 11.75 -13.52 15.03
N ARG A 124 10.45 -13.56 14.69
CA ARG A 124 9.94 -14.51 13.69
C ARG A 124 10.30 -14.17 12.25
N LEU A 125 10.36 -12.87 11.91
CA LEU A 125 10.52 -12.44 10.52
C LEU A 125 11.96 -12.11 10.15
N PHE A 126 12.76 -11.61 11.09
CA PHE A 126 14.11 -11.14 10.82
C PHE A 126 15.18 -12.01 11.49
N THR A 127 15.08 -12.27 12.81
CA THR A 127 16.16 -12.97 13.53
C THR A 127 16.26 -14.45 13.16
N GLN A 128 15.14 -15.09 12.85
CA GLN A 128 15.12 -16.50 12.44
C GLN A 128 15.59 -16.72 11.00
N ASP A 129 15.70 -15.68 10.21
CA ASP A 129 16.22 -15.76 8.85
C ASP A 129 17.73 -15.52 8.83
N ALA A 130 18.49 -16.58 8.58
CA ALA A 130 19.94 -16.52 8.50
C ALA A 130 20.47 -15.61 7.37
N ASN A 131 19.63 -15.25 6.40
CA ASN A 131 19.99 -14.35 5.31
C ASN A 131 19.77 -12.86 5.63
N VAL A 132 19.08 -12.54 6.72
CA VAL A 132 18.93 -11.16 7.18
C VAL A 132 20.20 -10.73 7.90
N ARG A 133 21.00 -9.86 7.24
CA ARG A 133 22.25 -9.34 7.76
C ARG A 133 22.06 -8.17 8.72
N ASN A 134 21.19 -7.24 8.38
CA ASN A 134 20.98 -6.03 9.15
C ASN A 134 19.53 -5.58 9.11
N VAL A 135 19.06 -5.11 10.27
CA VAL A 135 17.72 -4.55 10.46
C VAL A 135 17.87 -3.20 11.16
N LYS A 136 17.34 -2.15 10.55
CA LYS A 136 17.32 -0.82 11.14
C LYS A 136 15.89 -0.31 11.19
N ALA A 137 15.38 -0.07 12.38
CA ALA A 137 14.01 0.33 12.60
C ALA A 137 13.90 1.76 13.12
N PHE A 138 12.93 2.51 12.58
CA PHE A 138 12.56 3.85 13.00
C PHE A 138 11.10 3.85 13.42
N PHE A 139 10.83 4.26 14.64
CA PHE A 139 9.46 4.33 15.13
C PHE A 139 8.87 5.72 14.85
N SER A 140 7.71 5.75 14.23
CA SER A 140 7.02 6.98 13.92
C SER A 140 6.49 7.64 15.20
N VAL A 141 6.97 8.82 15.49
CA VAL A 141 6.46 9.65 16.62
C VAL A 141 5.26 10.49 16.20
N LYS A 142 5.11 10.77 14.91
CA LYS A 142 3.99 11.53 14.34
C LYS A 142 3.85 11.26 12.85
N ARG A 143 2.66 10.88 12.42
CA ARG A 143 2.30 10.83 11.00
C ARG A 143 1.70 12.17 10.58
N ALA A 144 2.53 13.03 9.96
CA ALA A 144 2.10 14.36 9.55
C ALA A 144 1.15 14.34 8.35
N LYS A 145 1.30 13.35 7.45
CA LYS A 145 0.46 13.17 6.27
C LYS A 145 0.39 11.70 5.89
N PHE A 146 -0.78 11.27 5.44
CA PHE A 146 -0.99 10.02 4.72
C PHE A 146 -2.00 10.26 3.61
N ASP A 147 -1.55 10.20 2.38
CA ASP A 147 -2.39 10.37 1.19
C ASP A 147 -1.98 9.31 0.16
N PRO A 148 -2.74 8.21 0.01
CA PRO A 148 -2.40 7.13 -0.90
C PRO A 148 -2.79 7.43 -2.36
N ARG A 149 -3.36 8.60 -2.66
CA ARG A 149 -3.83 8.94 -4.01
C ARG A 149 -2.67 9.09 -4.97
N ILE A 150 -2.80 8.52 -6.15
CA ILE A 150 -1.88 8.67 -7.27
C ILE A 150 -2.36 9.85 -8.12
N ARG A 151 -1.48 10.80 -8.41
CA ARG A 151 -1.79 11.89 -9.35
C ARG A 151 -1.82 11.34 -10.76
N LEU A 152 -2.99 11.41 -11.39
CA LEU A 152 -3.18 10.99 -12.76
C LEU A 152 -3.03 12.19 -13.68
N SER A 153 -2.19 12.06 -14.70
CA SER A 153 -2.10 13.06 -15.76
C SER A 153 -3.17 12.75 -16.82
N PRO A 154 -3.90 13.77 -17.31
CA PRO A 154 -4.77 13.56 -18.48
C PRO A 154 -3.94 13.05 -19.66
N PRO A 155 -4.54 12.24 -20.55
CA PRO A 155 -3.86 11.82 -21.78
C PRO A 155 -3.48 13.05 -22.61
N ALA A 156 -2.28 13.01 -23.16
CA ALA A 156 -1.75 14.06 -24.05
C ALA A 156 -2.60 14.15 -25.33
#